data_f1c471e4f5a60212df08bf872edd6134
#
_entry.id   f1c471e4f5a60212df08bf872edd6134
#
_cell.length_a   1.000
_cell.length_b   1.000
_cell.length_c   1.000
_cell.angle_alpha   90.00
_cell.angle_beta   90.00
_cell.angle_gamma   90.00
#
_symmetry.space_group_name_H-M   'P 1'
#
loop_
_entity.id
_entity.type
_entity.pdbx_description
1 polymer ?
#
loop_
_entity_poly.entity_id
_entity_poly.type
_entity_poly.pdbx_seq_one_letter_code
_entity_poly.pdbx_strand_id
1 'polypeptide(L)'
;VPYTIQLRRKQEQVKDLLGAMIAADKGELRQIVGMKGEPISYRHKAATPYAHAGRGRITCGFYARGSPRIVSCNDCLAEDPRARHILNAVGRAAELQHIPAYDEDKGTGVLRHAVVRCGYATDDVLLTVVTNVAQLRQPGRFVSAIRDAAPEVTSIVQNVNTRRTNAILGFTNNTLWGPGTMRDKLLGCTFEIGPTTFYQTNPAQTE
;
A
#
# COMPACT_ATOMS: atom_id res chain seq x y z
N VAL A 1 -9.73 11.11 -18.01
CA VAL A 1 -10.13 12.52 -17.90
C VAL A 1 -8.86 13.36 -17.74
N PRO A 2 -8.61 14.39 -18.57
CA PRO A 2 -7.45 15.26 -18.45
C PRO A 2 -7.31 15.86 -17.04
N TYR A 3 -6.07 16.01 -16.55
CA TYR A 3 -5.81 16.42 -15.17
C TYR A 3 -6.37 17.82 -14.85
N THR A 4 -6.27 18.75 -15.78
CA THR A 4 -6.86 20.09 -15.67
C THR A 4 -8.37 20.07 -15.43
N ILE A 5 -9.09 19.14 -16.10
CA ILE A 5 -10.53 18.95 -15.88
C ILE A 5 -10.80 18.34 -14.51
N GLN A 6 -9.97 17.43 -14.04
CA GLN A 6 -10.09 16.86 -12.67
C GLN A 6 -9.95 17.96 -11.62
N LEU A 7 -8.94 18.83 -11.75
CA LEU A 7 -8.72 19.95 -10.83
C LEU A 7 -9.90 20.92 -10.84
N ARG A 8 -10.38 21.32 -12.02
CA ARG A 8 -11.55 22.21 -12.15
C ARG A 8 -12.77 21.63 -11.44
N ARG A 9 -13.10 20.35 -11.69
CA ARG A 9 -14.26 19.69 -11.05
C ARG A 9 -14.13 19.64 -9.53
N LYS A 10 -12.93 19.38 -9.01
CA LYS A 10 -12.68 19.40 -7.56
C LYS A 10 -12.85 20.81 -6.97
N GLN A 11 -12.38 21.83 -7.66
CA GLN A 11 -12.54 23.22 -7.26
C GLN A 11 -14.03 23.61 -7.22
N GLU A 12 -14.79 23.27 -8.27
CA GLU A 12 -16.24 23.51 -8.37
C GLU A 12 -16.98 22.80 -7.23
N GLN A 13 -16.66 21.52 -6.97
CA GLN A 13 -17.27 20.77 -5.88
C GLN A 13 -17.06 21.41 -4.49
N VAL A 14 -15.86 21.90 -4.19
CA VAL A 14 -15.58 22.59 -2.92
C VAL A 14 -16.34 23.92 -2.88
N LYS A 15 -16.39 24.67 -3.98
CA LYS A 15 -17.14 25.92 -4.09
C LYS A 15 -18.63 25.70 -3.85
N ASP A 16 -19.23 24.66 -4.43
CA ASP A 16 -20.65 24.34 -4.27
C ASP A 16 -21.00 23.94 -2.84
N LEU A 17 -20.11 23.18 -2.17
CA LEU A 17 -20.34 22.70 -0.82
C LEU A 17 -20.09 23.77 0.26
N LEU A 18 -19.06 24.58 0.11
CA LEU A 18 -18.56 25.45 1.17
C LEU A 18 -18.61 26.95 0.81
N GLY A 19 -18.86 27.32 -0.46
CA GLY A 19 -18.72 28.70 -0.94
C GLY A 19 -19.60 29.70 -0.18
N ALA A 20 -20.85 29.34 0.10
CA ALA A 20 -21.77 30.21 0.85
C ALA A 20 -21.29 30.46 2.30
N MET A 21 -20.79 29.41 2.97
CA MET A 21 -20.25 29.51 4.33
C MET A 21 -18.97 30.35 4.38
N ILE A 22 -18.05 30.10 3.43
CA ILE A 22 -16.80 30.88 3.31
C ILE A 22 -17.09 32.35 3.08
N ALA A 23 -18.05 32.69 2.19
CA ALA A 23 -18.44 34.05 1.91
C ALA A 23 -19.10 34.75 3.11
N ALA A 24 -19.92 34.05 3.89
CA ALA A 24 -20.56 34.56 5.08
C ALA A 24 -19.52 34.98 6.16
N ASP A 25 -18.43 34.21 6.30
CA ASP A 25 -17.33 34.47 7.23
C ASP A 25 -16.24 35.37 6.62
N LYS A 26 -16.49 36.02 5.48
CA LYS A 26 -15.51 36.83 4.71
C LYS A 26 -14.21 36.11 4.41
N GLY A 27 -14.27 34.78 4.29
CA GLY A 27 -13.16 33.94 3.90
C GLY A 27 -12.89 33.97 2.39
N GLU A 28 -11.81 33.36 1.97
CA GLU A 28 -11.41 33.22 0.58
C GLU A 28 -11.25 31.75 0.20
N LEU A 29 -11.89 31.33 -0.90
CA LEU A 29 -11.63 30.05 -1.52
C LEU A 29 -10.47 30.18 -2.51
N ARG A 30 -9.29 29.72 -2.10
CA ARG A 30 -8.11 29.75 -2.95
C ARG A 30 -8.20 28.74 -4.10
N GLN A 31 -7.44 29.02 -5.17
CA GLN A 31 -7.31 28.10 -6.28
C GLN A 31 -6.70 26.76 -5.82
N ILE A 32 -7.26 25.65 -6.33
CA ILE A 32 -6.71 24.30 -6.06
C ILE A 32 -5.27 24.19 -6.55
N VAL A 33 -4.41 23.65 -5.72
CA VAL A 33 -3.02 23.33 -6.07
C VAL A 33 -2.96 21.87 -6.53
N GLY A 34 -2.59 21.65 -7.77
CA GLY A 34 -2.39 20.33 -8.34
C GLY A 34 -0.92 19.89 -8.27
N MET A 35 -0.69 18.61 -8.53
CA MET A 35 0.66 18.09 -8.72
C MET A 35 1.31 18.74 -9.94
N LYS A 36 2.62 18.91 -9.87
CA LYS A 36 3.43 19.26 -11.05
C LYS A 36 3.53 18.05 -11.98
N GLY A 37 3.22 18.22 -13.27
CA GLY A 37 3.27 17.15 -14.26
C GLY A 37 2.04 16.22 -14.26
N GLU A 38 2.21 15.01 -14.75
CA GLU A 38 1.16 14.01 -14.84
C GLU A 38 0.86 13.38 -13.46
N PRO A 39 -0.41 13.18 -13.10
CA PRO A 39 -0.80 12.61 -11.81
C PRO A 39 -0.70 11.08 -11.81
N ILE A 40 0.47 10.55 -12.15
CA ILE A 40 0.77 9.11 -12.16
C ILE A 40 1.92 8.81 -11.20
N SER A 41 2.03 7.56 -10.76
CA SER A 41 3.12 7.05 -9.91
C SER A 41 3.38 7.86 -8.63
N TYR A 42 2.36 8.57 -8.14
CA TYR A 42 2.49 9.49 -7.01
C TYR A 42 2.30 8.82 -5.64
N ARG A 43 1.78 7.59 -5.61
CA ARG A 43 1.54 6.86 -4.36
C ARG A 43 2.74 6.02 -3.99
N HIS A 44 3.52 6.50 -3.04
CA HIS A 44 4.68 5.80 -2.49
C HIS A 44 4.31 4.75 -1.42
N LYS A 45 3.03 4.57 -1.15
CA LYS A 45 2.48 3.48 -0.32
C LYS A 45 1.37 2.77 -1.07
N ALA A 46 1.54 1.48 -1.28
CA ALA A 46 0.54 0.60 -1.87
C ALA A 46 0.16 -0.52 -0.90
N ALA A 47 -1.08 -0.97 -0.94
CA ALA A 47 -1.56 -2.09 -0.14
C ALA A 47 -2.48 -2.97 -0.99
N THR A 48 -2.39 -4.29 -0.81
CA THR A 48 -3.22 -5.24 -1.54
C THR A 48 -3.68 -6.38 -0.63
N PRO A 49 -4.93 -6.85 -0.75
CA PRO A 49 -5.39 -8.11 -0.20
C PRO A 49 -4.94 -9.28 -1.09
N TYR A 50 -4.89 -10.48 -0.51
CA TYR A 50 -4.66 -11.74 -1.20
C TYR A 50 -5.86 -12.67 -1.06
N ALA A 51 -6.21 -13.39 -2.12
CA ALA A 51 -7.24 -14.40 -2.09
C ALA A 51 -6.87 -15.63 -2.94
N HIS A 52 -7.52 -16.75 -2.67
CA HIS A 52 -7.41 -17.94 -3.47
C HIS A 52 -7.98 -17.75 -4.89
N ALA A 53 -7.22 -18.10 -5.91
CA ALA A 53 -7.62 -18.07 -7.31
C ALA A 53 -7.84 -19.47 -7.91
N GLY A 54 -8.01 -20.48 -7.07
CA GLY A 54 -8.14 -21.89 -7.46
C GLY A 54 -6.79 -22.55 -7.80
N ARG A 55 -6.76 -23.88 -7.76
CA ARG A 55 -5.58 -24.71 -8.11
C ARG A 55 -4.28 -24.28 -7.39
N GLY A 56 -4.38 -23.84 -6.13
CA GLY A 56 -3.22 -23.38 -5.36
C GLY A 56 -2.66 -22.01 -5.75
N ARG A 57 -3.32 -21.29 -6.68
CA ARG A 57 -2.92 -19.94 -7.10
C ARG A 57 -3.47 -18.89 -6.14
N ILE A 58 -2.75 -17.80 -6.05
CA ILE A 58 -3.10 -16.62 -5.25
C ILE A 58 -3.27 -15.42 -6.18
N THR A 59 -4.36 -14.68 -6.00
CA THR A 59 -4.57 -13.39 -6.65
C THR A 59 -4.42 -12.25 -5.67
N CYS A 60 -3.99 -11.10 -6.16
CA CYS A 60 -3.97 -9.84 -5.41
C CYS A 60 -4.43 -8.69 -6.30
N GLY A 61 -4.87 -7.60 -5.70
CA GLY A 61 -5.39 -6.45 -6.42
C GLY A 61 -6.23 -5.57 -5.53
N PHE A 62 -7.40 -5.17 -6.02
CA PHE A 62 -8.32 -4.30 -5.29
C PHE A 62 -9.67 -4.99 -5.07
N TYR A 63 -10.33 -4.67 -3.97
CA TYR A 63 -11.71 -5.12 -3.77
C TYR A 63 -12.64 -4.48 -4.81
N ALA A 64 -13.48 -5.30 -5.42
CA ALA A 64 -14.57 -4.80 -6.23
C ALA A 64 -15.54 -4.01 -5.34
N ARG A 65 -16.12 -2.93 -5.88
CA ARG A 65 -17.03 -2.07 -5.12
C ARG A 65 -18.16 -2.88 -4.47
N GLY A 66 -18.32 -2.73 -3.15
CA GLY A 66 -19.36 -3.39 -2.37
C GLY A 66 -19.23 -4.92 -2.28
N SER A 67 -18.04 -5.48 -2.46
CA SER A 67 -17.80 -6.93 -2.50
C SER A 67 -16.43 -7.28 -1.93
N PRO A 68 -16.26 -8.45 -1.28
CA PRO A 68 -14.95 -8.97 -0.89
C PRO A 68 -14.17 -9.56 -2.08
N ARG A 69 -14.74 -9.62 -3.29
CA ARG A 69 -14.08 -10.15 -4.47
C ARG A 69 -12.90 -9.26 -4.89
N ILE A 70 -11.75 -9.89 -5.11
CA ILE A 70 -10.54 -9.18 -5.59
C ILE A 70 -10.56 -9.13 -7.12
N VAL A 71 -10.38 -7.91 -7.64
CA VAL A 71 -10.06 -7.65 -9.04
C VAL A 71 -8.55 -7.58 -9.15
N SER A 72 -7.96 -8.51 -9.90
CA SER A 72 -6.51 -8.54 -10.13
C SER A 72 -6.04 -7.23 -10.79
N CYS A 73 -4.92 -6.72 -10.29
CA CYS A 73 -4.28 -5.53 -10.83
C CYS A 73 -2.78 -5.79 -10.97
N ASN A 74 -2.30 -5.81 -12.20
CA ASN A 74 -0.88 -5.97 -12.50
C ASN A 74 -0.19 -4.66 -12.81
N ASP A 75 -0.96 -3.63 -13.12
CA ASP A 75 -0.47 -2.30 -13.46
C ASP A 75 -1.42 -1.24 -12.87
N CYS A 76 -0.88 -0.37 -12.04
CA CYS A 76 -1.63 0.71 -11.40
C CYS A 76 -0.92 2.04 -11.64
N LEU A 77 -1.50 2.88 -12.46
CA LEU A 77 -0.91 4.18 -12.80
C LEU A 77 -0.72 5.13 -11.60
N ALA A 78 -1.41 4.89 -10.49
CA ALA A 78 -1.30 5.75 -9.31
C ALA A 78 -0.16 5.36 -8.37
N GLU A 79 0.21 4.06 -8.34
CA GLU A 79 1.23 3.53 -7.43
C GLU A 79 2.64 3.73 -7.97
N ASP A 80 3.63 3.77 -7.08
CA ASP A 80 5.04 3.68 -7.44
C ASP A 80 5.26 2.43 -8.32
N PRO A 81 6.02 2.51 -9.43
CA PRO A 81 6.20 1.38 -10.36
C PRO A 81 6.72 0.10 -9.70
N ARG A 82 7.55 0.22 -8.65
CA ARG A 82 8.09 -0.91 -7.89
C ARG A 82 7.01 -1.65 -7.11
N ALA A 83 5.99 -0.94 -6.61
CA ALA A 83 5.05 -1.47 -5.64
C ALA A 83 4.27 -2.67 -6.17
N ARG A 84 3.72 -2.59 -7.38
CA ARG A 84 2.87 -3.66 -7.94
C ARG A 84 3.68 -4.92 -8.24
N HIS A 85 4.90 -4.78 -8.73
CA HIS A 85 5.83 -5.88 -8.93
C HIS A 85 6.12 -6.64 -7.64
N ILE A 86 6.46 -5.91 -6.56
CA ILE A 86 6.74 -6.47 -5.23
C ILE A 86 5.50 -7.18 -4.66
N LEU A 87 4.32 -6.55 -4.73
CA LEU A 87 3.08 -7.15 -4.23
C LEU A 87 2.73 -8.46 -4.96
N ASN A 88 2.95 -8.52 -6.27
CA ASN A 88 2.79 -9.75 -7.03
C ASN A 88 3.87 -10.80 -6.67
N ALA A 89 5.10 -10.39 -6.38
CA ALA A 89 6.18 -11.29 -5.94
C ALA A 89 5.82 -11.99 -4.61
N VAL A 90 5.21 -11.27 -3.65
CA VAL A 90 4.70 -11.86 -2.40
C VAL A 90 3.68 -12.97 -2.66
N GLY A 91 2.73 -12.75 -3.57
CA GLY A 91 1.75 -13.78 -3.96
C GLY A 91 2.41 -15.04 -4.52
N ARG A 92 3.35 -14.86 -5.47
CA ARG A 92 4.12 -15.98 -6.05
C ARG A 92 4.99 -16.72 -5.02
N ALA A 93 5.64 -15.98 -4.11
CA ALA A 93 6.41 -16.58 -3.03
C ALA A 93 5.53 -17.40 -2.09
N ALA A 94 4.31 -16.92 -1.80
CA ALA A 94 3.35 -17.66 -0.99
C ALA A 94 2.86 -18.94 -1.69
N GLU A 95 2.61 -18.90 -2.99
CA GLU A 95 2.30 -20.11 -3.79
C GLU A 95 3.44 -21.13 -3.70
N LEU A 96 4.69 -20.71 -3.95
CA LEU A 96 5.88 -21.57 -3.89
C LEU A 96 6.11 -22.21 -2.52
N GLN A 97 5.78 -21.50 -1.45
CA GLN A 97 5.96 -21.97 -0.07
C GLN A 97 4.69 -22.58 0.52
N HIS A 98 3.65 -22.80 -0.29
CA HIS A 98 2.35 -23.36 0.13
C HIS A 98 1.74 -22.59 1.33
N ILE A 99 1.91 -21.26 1.36
CA ILE A 99 1.30 -20.37 2.33
C ILE A 99 -0.09 -19.99 1.81
N PRO A 100 -1.19 -20.47 2.42
CA PRO A 100 -2.53 -20.19 1.91
C PRO A 100 -2.91 -18.73 2.10
N ALA A 101 -3.59 -18.15 1.12
CA ALA A 101 -4.25 -16.86 1.29
C ALA A 101 -5.34 -16.95 2.38
N TYR A 102 -5.60 -15.83 3.02
CA TYR A 102 -6.66 -15.74 4.03
C TYR A 102 -8.04 -15.69 3.37
N ASP A 103 -8.97 -16.46 3.90
CA ASP A 103 -10.39 -16.45 3.52
C ASP A 103 -11.15 -15.67 4.59
N GLU A 104 -11.63 -14.48 4.24
CA GLU A 104 -12.31 -13.56 5.18
C GLU A 104 -13.63 -14.16 5.69
N ASP A 105 -14.35 -14.93 4.87
CA ASP A 105 -15.65 -15.53 5.25
C ASP A 105 -15.44 -16.65 6.27
N LYS A 106 -14.44 -17.51 6.04
CA LYS A 106 -14.12 -18.63 6.91
C LYS A 106 -13.23 -18.25 8.09
N GLY A 107 -12.47 -17.15 7.98
CA GLY A 107 -11.49 -16.74 8.96
C GLY A 107 -10.27 -17.67 9.03
N THR A 108 -9.95 -18.35 7.92
CA THR A 108 -8.87 -19.32 7.83
C THR A 108 -7.85 -18.91 6.78
N GLY A 109 -6.64 -19.48 6.86
CA GLY A 109 -5.53 -19.10 5.97
C GLY A 109 -4.51 -18.24 6.70
N VAL A 110 -3.47 -17.83 5.98
CA VAL A 110 -2.29 -17.18 6.57
C VAL A 110 -2.05 -15.79 5.99
N LEU A 111 -1.88 -15.67 4.67
CA LEU A 111 -1.54 -14.42 4.00
C LEU A 111 -2.78 -13.55 3.79
N ARG A 112 -2.88 -12.43 4.51
CA ARG A 112 -4.02 -11.50 4.41
C ARG A 112 -3.77 -10.38 3.42
N HIS A 113 -2.76 -9.56 3.69
CA HIS A 113 -2.42 -8.37 2.92
C HIS A 113 -0.91 -8.23 2.80
N ALA A 114 -0.47 -7.39 1.88
CA ALA A 114 0.85 -6.79 1.95
C ALA A 114 0.75 -5.28 1.75
N VAL A 115 1.67 -4.57 2.38
CA VAL A 115 1.85 -3.12 2.24
C VAL A 115 3.29 -2.86 1.82
N VAL A 116 3.46 -2.18 0.71
CA VAL A 116 4.76 -1.71 0.22
C VAL A 116 4.85 -0.21 0.44
N ARG A 117 5.97 0.24 0.95
CA ARG A 117 6.36 1.65 1.04
C ARG A 117 7.65 1.83 0.28
N CYS A 118 7.66 2.69 -0.72
CA CYS A 118 8.81 3.03 -1.53
C CYS A 118 9.32 4.41 -1.13
N GLY A 119 10.63 4.56 -0.93
CA GLY A 119 11.23 5.86 -0.68
C GLY A 119 11.00 6.81 -1.87
N TYR A 120 10.66 8.06 -1.56
CA TYR A 120 10.50 9.13 -2.53
C TYR A 120 11.86 9.71 -2.96
N ALA A 121 12.71 9.98 -1.99
CA ALA A 121 14.05 10.53 -2.19
C ALA A 121 15.16 9.54 -1.81
N THR A 122 14.82 8.26 -1.64
CA THR A 122 15.77 7.17 -1.35
C THR A 122 15.35 5.91 -2.10
N ASP A 123 16.27 4.94 -2.19
CA ASP A 123 15.99 3.62 -2.77
C ASP A 123 15.43 2.63 -1.74
N ASP A 124 15.21 3.06 -0.50
CA ASP A 124 14.66 2.19 0.54
C ASP A 124 13.25 1.73 0.18
N VAL A 125 12.99 0.44 0.36
CA VAL A 125 11.67 -0.18 0.17
C VAL A 125 11.35 -1.07 1.34
N LEU A 126 10.29 -0.72 2.08
CA LEU A 126 9.77 -1.51 3.20
C LEU A 126 8.55 -2.31 2.76
N LEU A 127 8.68 -3.63 2.79
CA LEU A 127 7.58 -4.57 2.60
C LEU A 127 7.05 -5.05 3.94
N THR A 128 5.76 -4.85 4.18
CA THR A 128 5.03 -5.39 5.34
C THR A 128 4.08 -6.47 4.87
N VAL A 129 4.31 -7.72 5.28
CA VAL A 129 3.43 -8.87 4.99
C VAL A 129 2.50 -9.09 6.17
N VAL A 130 1.21 -8.98 5.95
CA VAL A 130 0.17 -9.13 7.00
C VAL A 130 -0.32 -10.55 7.04
N THR A 131 -0.23 -11.18 8.22
CA THR A 131 -0.57 -12.59 8.41
C THR A 131 -1.59 -12.81 9.51
N ASN A 132 -2.40 -13.87 9.35
CA ASN A 132 -3.35 -14.35 10.36
C ASN A 132 -2.70 -15.32 11.38
N VAL A 133 -1.37 -15.40 11.42
CA VAL A 133 -0.63 -16.26 12.33
C VAL A 133 0.50 -15.49 12.98
N ALA A 134 0.81 -15.84 14.25
CA ALA A 134 1.89 -15.18 14.99
C ALA A 134 3.28 -15.51 14.39
N GLN A 135 3.44 -16.71 13.85
CA GLN A 135 4.70 -17.17 13.27
C GLN A 135 4.45 -17.81 11.91
N LEU A 136 5.20 -17.36 10.90
CA LEU A 136 5.23 -18.00 9.59
C LEU A 136 6.03 -19.33 9.68
N ARG A 137 5.53 -20.33 8.97
CA ARG A 137 6.29 -21.56 8.76
C ARG A 137 7.40 -21.32 7.75
N GLN A 138 8.64 -21.63 8.09
CA GLN A 138 9.82 -21.45 7.23
C GLN A 138 9.98 -20.02 6.68
N PRO A 139 10.01 -18.99 7.53
CA PRO A 139 10.04 -17.58 7.08
C PRO A 139 11.25 -17.26 6.20
N GLY A 140 12.40 -17.91 6.44
CA GLY A 140 13.61 -17.71 5.63
C GLY A 140 13.43 -18.09 4.16
N ARG A 141 12.72 -19.18 3.85
CA ARG A 141 12.43 -19.56 2.45
C ARG A 141 11.47 -18.59 1.78
N PHE A 142 10.47 -18.14 2.51
CA PHE A 142 9.52 -17.14 2.00
C PHE A 142 10.22 -15.80 1.72
N VAL A 143 11.07 -15.34 2.63
CA VAL A 143 11.88 -14.13 2.46
C VAL A 143 12.82 -14.27 1.26
N SER A 144 13.53 -15.41 1.11
CA SER A 144 14.41 -15.64 -0.04
C SER A 144 13.64 -15.55 -1.34
N ALA A 145 12.51 -16.25 -1.46
CA ALA A 145 11.68 -16.24 -2.68
C ALA A 145 11.18 -14.81 -3.03
N ILE A 146 10.86 -13.97 -2.05
CA ILE A 146 10.50 -12.59 -2.29
C ILE A 146 11.70 -11.80 -2.81
N ARG A 147 12.86 -11.90 -2.16
CA ARG A 147 14.08 -11.15 -2.53
C ARG A 147 14.62 -11.55 -3.89
N ASP A 148 14.53 -12.82 -4.24
CA ASP A 148 14.95 -13.31 -5.56
C ASP A 148 14.05 -12.74 -6.68
N ALA A 149 12.77 -12.53 -6.39
CA ALA A 149 11.79 -11.99 -7.33
C ALA A 149 11.69 -10.45 -7.32
N ALA A 150 12.08 -9.80 -6.23
CA ALA A 150 12.00 -8.35 -6.01
C ALA A 150 13.25 -7.87 -5.21
N PRO A 151 14.42 -7.82 -5.86
CA PRO A 151 15.69 -7.47 -5.21
C PRO A 151 15.75 -6.02 -4.68
N GLU A 152 14.88 -5.15 -5.16
CA GLU A 152 14.75 -3.77 -4.70
C GLU A 152 14.19 -3.64 -3.27
N VAL A 153 13.60 -4.69 -2.69
CA VAL A 153 13.12 -4.66 -1.30
C VAL A 153 14.30 -4.60 -0.34
N THR A 154 14.35 -3.59 0.52
CA THR A 154 15.44 -3.38 1.50
C THR A 154 15.08 -3.84 2.90
N SER A 155 13.79 -4.04 3.20
CA SER A 155 13.34 -4.53 4.49
C SER A 155 12.02 -5.30 4.37
N ILE A 156 11.89 -6.42 5.11
CA ILE A 156 10.68 -7.25 5.16
C ILE A 156 10.25 -7.44 6.60
N VAL A 157 9.00 -7.08 6.89
CA VAL A 157 8.38 -7.22 8.20
C VAL A 157 7.12 -8.05 8.10
N GLN A 158 6.94 -9.01 9.00
CA GLN A 158 5.66 -9.64 9.26
C GLN A 158 4.86 -8.78 10.22
N ASN A 159 3.66 -8.37 9.83
CA ASN A 159 2.68 -7.77 10.72
C ASN A 159 1.62 -8.82 11.05
N VAL A 160 1.40 -9.06 12.34
CA VAL A 160 0.46 -10.09 12.82
C VAL A 160 -0.90 -9.44 13.05
N ASN A 161 -1.90 -9.86 12.27
CA ASN A 161 -3.28 -9.44 12.44
C ASN A 161 -4.23 -10.64 12.41
N THR A 162 -4.53 -11.19 13.59
CA THR A 162 -5.44 -12.33 13.79
C THR A 162 -6.89 -11.89 14.03
N ARG A 163 -7.15 -10.58 14.06
CA ARG A 163 -8.49 -10.04 14.35
C ARG A 163 -9.39 -10.10 13.12
N ARG A 164 -10.66 -10.36 13.34
CA ARG A 164 -11.71 -10.25 12.31
C ARG A 164 -12.23 -8.81 12.25
N THR A 165 -11.45 -7.90 11.69
CA THR A 165 -11.78 -6.48 11.54
C THR A 165 -11.34 -5.97 10.17
N ASN A 166 -11.89 -4.84 9.75
CA ASN A 166 -11.50 -4.16 8.51
C ASN A 166 -10.12 -3.49 8.57
N ALA A 167 -9.45 -3.50 9.75
CA ALA A 167 -8.10 -2.98 9.87
C ALA A 167 -7.10 -3.91 9.17
N ILE A 168 -6.33 -3.37 8.25
CA ILE A 168 -5.30 -4.12 7.52
C ILE A 168 -4.20 -4.57 8.49
N LEU A 169 -3.66 -3.64 9.28
CA LEU A 169 -2.52 -3.89 10.16
C LEU A 169 -2.95 -4.28 11.58
N GLY A 170 -2.23 -5.24 12.14
CA GLY A 170 -2.26 -5.57 13.57
C GLY A 170 -1.26 -4.74 14.36
N PHE A 171 -1.07 -5.12 15.63
CA PHE A 171 -0.20 -4.39 16.57
C PHE A 171 1.22 -4.94 16.67
N THR A 172 1.43 -6.22 16.31
CA THR A 172 2.72 -6.87 16.44
C THR A 172 3.45 -6.91 15.11
N ASN A 173 4.70 -6.47 15.13
CA ASN A 173 5.59 -6.51 13.98
C ASN A 173 6.83 -7.34 14.31
N ASN A 174 7.17 -8.28 13.42
CA ASN A 174 8.36 -9.12 13.51
C ASN A 174 9.23 -8.85 12.28
N THR A 175 10.44 -8.34 12.46
CA THR A 175 11.37 -8.15 11.34
C THR A 175 11.82 -9.51 10.83
N LEU A 176 11.59 -9.78 9.56
CA LEU A 176 12.01 -11.01 8.88
C LEU A 176 13.34 -10.84 8.16
N TRP A 177 13.60 -9.63 7.64
CA TRP A 177 14.84 -9.29 6.95
C TRP A 177 15.03 -7.77 6.89
N GLY A 178 16.30 -7.32 6.88
CA GLY A 178 16.66 -5.91 6.86
C GLY A 178 16.44 -5.20 8.20
N PRO A 179 16.43 -3.86 8.22
CA PRO A 179 16.33 -3.09 9.46
C PRO A 179 14.95 -3.08 10.12
N GLY A 180 13.89 -3.53 9.44
CA GLY A 180 12.51 -3.44 9.92
C GLY A 180 11.85 -2.08 9.66
N THR A 181 12.59 -1.13 9.12
CA THR A 181 12.17 0.22 8.77
C THR A 181 12.69 0.61 7.39
N MET A 182 12.28 1.75 6.88
CA MET A 182 12.87 2.44 5.73
C MET A 182 13.20 3.88 6.11
N ARG A 183 14.14 4.49 5.43
CA ARG A 183 14.43 5.91 5.53
C ARG A 183 13.96 6.64 4.28
N ASP A 184 13.43 7.83 4.45
CA ASP A 184 13.09 8.71 3.34
C ASP A 184 13.43 10.16 3.68
N LYS A 185 13.49 11.01 2.67
CA LYS A 185 13.75 12.45 2.83
C LYS A 185 12.58 13.25 2.29
N LEU A 186 12.15 14.25 3.06
CA LEU A 186 11.08 15.18 2.69
C LEU A 186 11.41 16.55 3.29
N LEU A 187 11.32 17.60 2.50
CA LEU A 187 11.63 19.00 2.93
C LEU A 187 12.96 19.13 3.69
N GLY A 188 14.01 18.42 3.24
CA GLY A 188 15.33 18.43 3.87
C GLY A 188 15.47 17.62 5.16
N CYS A 189 14.38 17.05 5.69
CA CYS A 189 14.40 16.17 6.87
C CYS A 189 14.51 14.72 6.46
N THR A 190 15.25 13.93 7.24
CA THR A 190 15.30 12.47 7.09
C THR A 190 14.35 11.83 8.10
N PHE A 191 13.48 10.95 7.62
CA PHE A 191 12.50 10.23 8.43
C PHE A 191 12.84 8.74 8.46
N GLU A 192 12.69 8.12 9.63
CA GLU A 192 12.67 6.67 9.78
C GLU A 192 11.21 6.21 9.89
N ILE A 193 10.81 5.31 9.00
CA ILE A 193 9.40 4.94 8.79
C ILE A 193 9.25 3.45 9.01
N GLY A 194 8.47 3.09 10.03
CA GLY A 194 8.11 1.70 10.34
C GLY A 194 6.84 1.25 9.62
N PRO A 195 6.47 -0.03 9.78
CA PRO A 195 5.29 -0.64 9.13
C PRO A 195 3.97 0.09 9.42
N THR A 196 3.79 0.55 10.66
CA THR A 196 2.58 1.18 11.17
C THR A 196 2.66 2.71 11.26
N THR A 197 3.83 3.29 10.98
CA THR A 197 4.04 4.74 11.01
C THR A 197 3.17 5.45 9.97
N PHE A 198 2.52 6.55 10.36
CA PHE A 198 1.90 7.44 9.37
C PHE A 198 2.98 8.16 8.57
N TYR A 199 2.87 8.14 7.27
CA TYR A 199 3.68 8.92 6.34
C TYR A 199 2.86 9.24 5.11
N GLN A 200 3.00 10.43 4.57
CA GLN A 200 2.22 10.88 3.42
C GLN A 200 2.43 9.98 2.21
N THR A 201 1.34 9.63 1.55
CA THR A 201 1.40 8.72 0.39
C THR A 201 1.75 9.43 -0.92
N ASN A 202 1.66 10.75 -0.94
CA ASN A 202 2.04 11.61 -2.05
C ASN A 202 3.06 12.65 -1.56
N PRO A 203 4.35 12.30 -1.46
CA PRO A 203 5.39 13.20 -0.97
C PRO A 203 5.50 14.49 -1.80
N ALA A 204 5.47 14.36 -3.13
CA ALA A 204 5.58 15.51 -4.04
C ALA A 204 4.47 16.57 -3.84
N GLN A 205 3.28 16.17 -3.38
CA GLN A 205 2.20 17.12 -3.06
C GLN A 205 2.28 17.60 -1.59
N THR A 206 3.11 16.95 -0.77
CA THR A 206 3.33 17.34 0.62
C THR A 206 4.35 18.46 0.73
N GLU A 207 5.35 18.50 -0.15
CA GLU A 207 6.30 19.62 -0.33
C GLU A 207 5.62 20.88 -0.87
#